data_3e488ff1f0673d057422a3097212bf08
#
_entry.id   3e488ff1f0673d057422a3097212bf08
#
_cell.length_a   1.000
_cell.length_b   1.000
_cell.length_c   1.000
_cell.angle_alpha   90.00
_cell.angle_beta   90.00
_cell.angle_gamma   90.00
#
_symmetry.space_group_name_H-M   'P 1'
#
loop_
_entity.id
_entity.type
_entity.pdbx_description
1 polymer ?
#
loop_
_entity_poly.entity_id
_entity_poly.type
_entity_poly.pdbx_seq_one_letter_code
_entity_poly.pdbx_strand_id
1 'polypeptide(L)'
;SAAIERFPEAQFDMCRLGLGLYGFGFEHNDELKPVSTLKSRIVQLKHLSAGEAVGYGRAGKLTRDSVTATVPMGYADGLDRHLGCGRWSMLVAGRPAPIVGRVCMDSCMIDVTDIPGVEEGDEVVIFSAVPGNTPEDMARVLDTIPYEVMTSVSGRVKRIYSKE
;
A
#
# COMPACT_ATOMS: atom_id res chain seq x y z
N SER A 1 -22.63 2.91 1.64
CA SER A 1 -22.30 4.27 2.17
C SER A 1 -22.92 5.35 1.30
N ALA A 2 -22.75 5.31 -0.04
CA ALA A 2 -23.29 6.37 -0.94
C ALA A 2 -24.79 6.67 -0.71
N ALA A 3 -25.62 5.65 -0.51
CA ALA A 3 -27.05 5.87 -0.26
C ALA A 3 -27.31 6.61 1.05
N ILE A 4 -26.46 6.42 2.05
CA ILE A 4 -26.56 7.14 3.35
C ILE A 4 -26.26 8.62 3.17
N GLU A 5 -25.26 8.94 2.34
CA GLU A 5 -24.85 10.33 2.08
C GLU A 5 -25.82 11.06 1.12
N ARG A 6 -26.25 10.37 0.05
CA ARG A 6 -26.99 10.99 -1.05
C ARG A 6 -28.49 10.94 -0.92
N PHE A 7 -29.02 9.95 -0.20
CA PHE A 7 -30.46 9.68 -0.12
C PHE A 7 -30.89 9.39 1.33
N PRO A 8 -30.71 10.34 2.26
CA PRO A 8 -31.08 10.14 3.67
C PRO A 8 -32.55 9.76 3.85
N GLU A 9 -33.46 10.26 3.00
CA GLU A 9 -34.88 9.95 3.01
C GLU A 9 -35.20 8.50 2.58
N ALA A 10 -34.28 7.83 1.90
CA ALA A 10 -34.44 6.46 1.41
C ALA A 10 -33.82 5.39 2.34
N GLN A 11 -33.48 5.75 3.56
CA GLN A 11 -32.82 4.81 4.49
C GLN A 11 -33.78 3.78 5.10
N PHE A 12 -35.08 4.08 5.12
CA PHE A 12 -36.13 3.24 5.69
C PHE A 12 -35.74 2.68 7.06
N ASP A 13 -35.91 1.36 7.26
CA ASP A 13 -35.61 0.70 8.56
C ASP A 13 -34.17 0.22 8.68
N MET A 14 -33.39 0.17 7.58
CA MET A 14 -32.04 -0.38 7.61
C MET A 14 -31.16 0.15 6.49
N CYS A 15 -29.92 0.49 6.83
CA CYS A 15 -28.86 0.79 5.87
C CYS A 15 -27.72 -0.21 5.97
N ARG A 16 -27.14 -0.58 4.83
CA ARG A 16 -25.88 -1.32 4.78
C ARG A 16 -24.73 -0.33 4.74
N LEU A 17 -23.99 -0.27 5.84
CA LEU A 17 -22.79 0.55 5.93
C LEU A 17 -21.59 -0.27 5.46
N GLY A 18 -20.82 0.28 4.54
CA GLY A 18 -19.65 -0.38 3.93
C GLY A 18 -18.39 0.45 4.16
N LEU A 19 -17.86 1.02 3.09
CA LEU A 19 -16.56 1.72 3.08
C LEU A 19 -16.47 2.88 4.10
N GLY A 20 -17.60 3.53 4.41
CA GLY A 20 -17.67 4.56 5.44
C GLY A 20 -17.22 4.10 6.83
N LEU A 21 -17.35 2.80 7.17
CA LEU A 21 -16.80 2.24 8.42
C LEU A 21 -15.27 2.25 8.46
N TYR A 22 -14.65 2.29 7.30
CA TYR A 22 -13.19 2.31 7.17
C TYR A 22 -12.63 3.71 6.96
N GLY A 23 -13.50 4.73 7.05
CA GLY A 23 -13.12 6.13 6.92
C GLY A 23 -13.02 6.64 5.49
N PHE A 24 -13.75 6.01 4.54
CA PHE A 24 -13.78 6.43 3.15
C PHE A 24 -15.24 6.64 2.72
N GLY A 25 -15.55 7.84 2.19
CA GLY A 25 -16.87 8.25 1.74
C GLY A 25 -16.89 8.61 0.26
N PHE A 26 -18.05 9.01 -0.23
CA PHE A 26 -18.23 9.46 -1.61
C PHE A 26 -18.08 10.98 -1.73
N GLU A 27 -18.65 11.74 -0.81
CA GLU A 27 -18.75 13.20 -0.90
C GLU A 27 -18.14 13.92 0.31
N HIS A 28 -18.07 13.26 1.47
CA HIS A 28 -17.63 13.85 2.74
C HIS A 28 -16.43 13.09 3.33
N ASN A 29 -15.39 12.87 2.52
CA ASN A 29 -14.18 12.15 2.94
C ASN A 29 -13.40 12.87 4.06
N ASP A 30 -13.48 14.20 4.12
CA ASP A 30 -12.86 15.04 5.12
C ASP A 30 -13.48 14.91 6.53
N GLU A 31 -14.72 14.47 6.61
CA GLU A 31 -15.41 14.19 7.88
C GLU A 31 -15.12 12.78 8.42
N LEU A 32 -14.63 11.89 7.56
CA LEU A 32 -14.36 10.50 7.91
C LEU A 32 -12.89 10.30 8.29
N LYS A 33 -12.65 9.46 9.29
CA LYS A 33 -11.29 9.13 9.74
C LYS A 33 -10.90 7.75 9.23
N PRO A 34 -9.90 7.62 8.34
CA PRO A 34 -9.34 6.33 7.94
C PRO A 34 -8.85 5.55 9.16
N VAL A 35 -9.32 4.30 9.27
CA VAL A 35 -9.07 3.46 10.47
C VAL A 35 -8.06 2.34 10.22
N SER A 36 -7.50 2.24 9.03
CA SER A 36 -6.59 1.16 8.69
C SER A 36 -5.27 1.64 8.10
N THR A 37 -4.19 1.05 8.58
CA THR A 37 -2.84 1.20 8.03
C THR A 37 -2.23 -0.17 7.83
N LEU A 38 -1.72 -0.46 6.64
CA LEU A 38 -1.01 -1.69 6.34
C LEU A 38 0.49 -1.43 6.42
N LYS A 39 1.18 -2.19 7.27
CA LYS A 39 2.60 -2.00 7.56
C LYS A 39 3.38 -3.30 7.40
N SER A 40 4.66 -3.15 7.12
CA SER A 40 5.65 -4.22 7.15
C SER A 40 6.98 -3.66 7.67
N ARG A 41 8.08 -4.41 7.50
CA ARG A 41 9.43 -3.98 7.88
C ARG A 41 10.43 -4.34 6.80
N ILE A 42 11.53 -3.61 6.75
CA ILE A 42 12.68 -3.96 5.92
C ILE A 42 13.36 -5.18 6.52
N VAL A 43 13.59 -6.21 5.72
CA VAL A 43 14.31 -7.43 6.15
C VAL A 43 15.71 -7.55 5.57
N GLN A 44 16.02 -6.78 4.54
CA GLN A 44 17.33 -6.74 3.92
C GLN A 44 17.54 -5.43 3.17
N LEU A 45 18.73 -4.88 3.26
CA LEU A 45 19.21 -3.81 2.41
C LEU A 45 20.29 -4.33 1.47
N LYS A 46 20.26 -3.88 0.21
CA LYS A 46 21.23 -4.28 -0.80
C LYS A 46 21.67 -3.09 -1.64
N HIS A 47 22.99 -2.88 -1.72
CA HIS A 47 23.59 -1.93 -2.63
C HIS A 47 23.79 -2.59 -3.99
N LEU A 48 23.31 -1.97 -5.04
CA LEU A 48 23.34 -2.47 -6.41
C LEU A 48 23.88 -1.39 -7.33
N SER A 49 24.67 -1.81 -8.32
CA SER A 49 25.26 -0.89 -9.30
C SER A 49 24.28 -0.58 -10.43
N ALA A 50 24.49 0.54 -11.09
CA ALA A 50 23.81 0.89 -12.32
C ALA A 50 23.91 -0.26 -13.35
N GLY A 51 22.79 -0.57 -14.03
CA GLY A 51 22.71 -1.68 -14.99
C GLY A 51 22.32 -3.03 -14.38
N GLU A 52 22.38 -3.20 -13.07
CA GLU A 52 21.84 -4.39 -12.42
C GLU A 52 20.30 -4.41 -12.51
N ALA A 53 19.73 -5.59 -12.29
CA ALA A 53 18.29 -5.76 -12.38
C ALA A 53 17.75 -6.52 -11.15
N VAL A 54 16.56 -6.12 -10.70
CA VAL A 54 15.88 -6.63 -9.52
C VAL A 54 14.63 -7.41 -9.90
N GLY A 55 14.38 -8.51 -9.21
CA GLY A 55 13.16 -9.28 -9.30
C GLY A 55 13.05 -10.19 -10.53
N TYR A 56 11.94 -10.92 -10.60
CA TYR A 56 11.67 -11.89 -11.66
C TYR A 56 11.62 -11.27 -13.06
N GLY A 57 12.25 -11.97 -14.00
CA GLY A 57 12.35 -11.52 -15.38
C GLY A 57 13.21 -10.28 -15.55
N ARG A 58 14.05 -9.94 -14.56
CA ARG A 58 14.91 -8.75 -14.58
C ARG A 58 14.12 -7.47 -14.89
N ALA A 59 12.89 -7.37 -14.36
CA ALA A 59 11.95 -6.31 -14.70
C ALA A 59 12.33 -4.95 -14.07
N GLY A 60 12.97 -4.95 -12.89
CA GLY A 60 13.45 -3.74 -12.22
C GLY A 60 14.86 -3.39 -12.70
N LYS A 61 14.99 -2.62 -13.75
CA LYS A 61 16.29 -2.16 -14.24
C LYS A 61 16.72 -0.91 -13.48
N LEU A 62 17.94 -0.95 -12.95
CA LEU A 62 18.54 0.18 -12.24
C LEU A 62 19.34 1.04 -13.20
N THR A 63 19.05 2.32 -13.25
CA THR A 63 19.73 3.30 -14.12
C THR A 63 20.84 4.05 -13.41
N ARG A 64 20.95 3.89 -12.09
CA ARG A 64 21.99 4.47 -11.22
C ARG A 64 22.35 3.47 -10.13
N ASP A 65 23.44 3.72 -9.44
CA ASP A 65 23.76 3.02 -8.21
C ASP A 65 22.63 3.25 -7.20
N SER A 66 22.12 2.18 -6.63
CA SER A 66 20.87 2.20 -5.88
C SER A 66 20.97 1.35 -4.62
N VAL A 67 20.22 1.76 -3.59
CA VAL A 67 19.96 0.95 -2.40
C VAL A 67 18.54 0.43 -2.48
N THR A 68 18.41 -0.89 -2.51
CA THR A 68 17.08 -1.54 -2.51
C THR A 68 16.81 -2.20 -1.17
N ALA A 69 15.58 -2.07 -0.69
CA ALA A 69 15.10 -2.73 0.52
C ALA A 69 14.14 -3.86 0.15
N THR A 70 14.34 -5.04 0.75
CA THR A 70 13.41 -6.17 0.64
C THR A 70 12.37 -6.05 1.74
N VAL A 71 11.11 -6.10 1.35
CA VAL A 71 9.93 -6.07 2.23
C VAL A 71 9.22 -7.41 2.14
N PRO A 72 8.97 -8.13 3.25
CA PRO A 72 8.29 -9.42 3.28
C PRO A 72 6.77 -9.21 3.16
N MET A 73 6.35 -8.70 2.01
CA MET A 73 4.97 -8.44 1.61
C MET A 73 4.84 -8.69 0.12
N GLY A 74 4.03 -9.64 -0.26
CA GLY A 74 3.82 -10.03 -1.65
C GLY A 74 2.35 -10.24 -2.00
N TYR A 75 2.09 -10.81 -3.20
CA TYR A 75 0.71 -10.96 -3.64
C TYR A 75 -0.07 -12.03 -2.84
N ALA A 76 0.59 -12.95 -2.16
CA ALA A 76 -0.06 -13.88 -1.24
C ALA A 76 -0.55 -13.21 0.05
N ASP A 77 -0.02 -12.03 0.36
CA ASP A 77 -0.45 -11.20 1.49
C ASP A 77 -1.52 -10.18 1.09
N GLY A 78 -1.76 -10.01 -0.22
CA GLY A 78 -2.74 -9.06 -0.77
C GLY A 78 -2.13 -7.85 -1.45
N LEU A 79 -0.81 -7.79 -1.64
CA LEU A 79 -0.15 -6.76 -2.44
C LEU A 79 -0.25 -7.12 -3.93
N ASP A 80 -1.16 -6.48 -4.65
CA ASP A 80 -1.40 -6.81 -6.05
C ASP A 80 -0.12 -6.70 -6.89
N ARG A 81 0.07 -7.67 -7.78
CA ARG A 81 1.25 -7.78 -8.63
C ARG A 81 1.40 -6.63 -9.62
N HIS A 82 0.30 -5.99 -10.00
CA HIS A 82 0.31 -4.82 -10.90
C HIS A 82 0.88 -3.56 -10.23
N LEU A 83 1.05 -3.55 -8.92
CA LEU A 83 1.70 -2.45 -8.19
C LEU A 83 3.22 -2.41 -8.38
N GLY A 84 3.81 -3.44 -8.98
CA GLY A 84 5.24 -3.50 -9.27
C GLY A 84 5.71 -2.53 -10.36
N CYS A 85 7.02 -2.53 -10.61
CA CYS A 85 7.69 -1.75 -11.66
C CYS A 85 7.42 -0.24 -11.56
N GLY A 86 7.47 0.31 -10.35
CA GLY A 86 7.34 1.74 -10.08
C GLY A 86 5.91 2.27 -10.06
N ARG A 87 4.89 1.43 -10.22
CA ARG A 87 3.49 1.88 -10.24
C ARG A 87 2.96 2.28 -8.87
N TRP A 88 3.56 1.74 -7.81
CA TRP A 88 3.24 2.09 -6.43
C TRP A 88 4.48 2.42 -5.64
N SER A 89 4.35 3.35 -4.70
CA SER A 89 5.38 3.66 -3.71
C SER A 89 4.85 3.39 -2.31
N MET A 90 5.65 2.69 -1.52
CA MET A 90 5.45 2.56 -0.09
C MET A 90 6.09 3.74 0.63
N LEU A 91 5.80 3.96 1.91
CA LEU A 91 6.47 5.00 2.68
C LEU A 91 7.49 4.38 3.65
N VAL A 92 8.70 4.92 3.65
CA VAL A 92 9.76 4.65 4.61
C VAL A 92 10.17 5.98 5.22
N ALA A 93 10.12 6.10 6.55
CA ALA A 93 10.34 7.37 7.24
C ALA A 93 9.50 8.54 6.67
N GLY A 94 8.26 8.25 6.25
CA GLY A 94 7.34 9.23 5.63
C GLY A 94 7.69 9.64 4.19
N ARG A 95 8.70 9.04 3.56
CA ARG A 95 9.14 9.32 2.19
C ARG A 95 8.73 8.22 1.24
N PRO A 96 8.35 8.53 -0.01
CA PRO A 96 7.97 7.53 -0.99
C PRO A 96 9.18 6.69 -1.45
N ALA A 97 9.02 5.38 -1.41
CA ALA A 97 9.95 4.36 -1.88
C ALA A 97 9.25 3.50 -2.94
N PRO A 98 9.52 3.69 -4.24
CA PRO A 98 8.85 2.97 -5.31
C PRO A 98 9.20 1.48 -5.32
N ILE A 99 8.24 0.64 -5.69
CA ILE A 99 8.47 -0.79 -5.87
C ILE A 99 9.33 -1.01 -7.13
N VAL A 100 10.49 -1.65 -6.96
CA VAL A 100 11.40 -2.00 -8.04
C VAL A 100 11.13 -3.41 -8.54
N GLY A 101 10.95 -3.54 -9.85
CA GLY A 101 10.63 -4.84 -10.44
C GLY A 101 9.24 -5.35 -10.08
N ARG A 102 9.03 -6.64 -10.27
CA ARG A 102 7.72 -7.27 -10.04
C ARG A 102 7.53 -7.65 -8.57
N VAL A 103 6.32 -7.49 -8.08
CA VAL A 103 5.91 -8.06 -6.78
C VAL A 103 5.98 -9.58 -6.87
N CYS A 104 6.63 -10.21 -5.91
CA CYS A 104 6.75 -11.66 -5.78
C CYS A 104 5.61 -12.22 -4.90
N MET A 105 5.61 -13.54 -4.66
CA MET A 105 4.59 -14.19 -3.85
C MET A 105 4.58 -13.68 -2.41
N ASP A 106 5.74 -13.63 -1.78
CA ASP A 106 5.90 -13.35 -0.35
C ASP A 106 6.78 -12.13 -0.07
N SER A 107 7.20 -11.39 -1.10
CA SER A 107 8.07 -10.23 -0.93
C SER A 107 8.00 -9.28 -2.13
N CYS A 108 8.47 -8.05 -1.92
CA CYS A 108 8.78 -7.10 -2.98
C CYS A 108 10.04 -6.32 -2.60
N MET A 109 10.61 -5.62 -3.56
CA MET A 109 11.75 -4.73 -3.35
C MET A 109 11.33 -3.30 -3.63
N ILE A 110 11.81 -2.37 -2.81
CA ILE A 110 11.57 -0.93 -2.96
C ILE A 110 12.90 -0.20 -3.07
N ASP A 111 12.92 0.90 -3.82
CA ASP A 111 14.09 1.78 -3.93
C ASP A 111 14.09 2.77 -2.75
N VAL A 112 15.13 2.70 -1.94
CA VAL A 112 15.34 3.58 -0.78
C VAL A 112 16.59 4.46 -0.93
N THR A 113 17.13 4.56 -2.14
CA THR A 113 18.39 5.28 -2.44
C THR A 113 18.39 6.71 -1.91
N ASP A 114 17.26 7.41 -2.06
CA ASP A 114 17.14 8.82 -1.68
C ASP A 114 16.61 9.04 -0.26
N ILE A 115 16.51 7.96 0.53
CA ILE A 115 16.03 8.01 1.91
C ILE A 115 17.21 7.78 2.86
N PRO A 116 17.73 8.82 3.52
CA PRO A 116 18.91 8.69 4.37
C PRO A 116 18.60 7.92 5.65
N GLY A 117 19.59 7.17 6.13
CA GLY A 117 19.53 6.51 7.44
C GLY A 117 18.59 5.31 7.52
N VAL A 118 18.21 4.72 6.38
CA VAL A 118 17.37 3.52 6.36
C VAL A 118 18.17 2.30 6.82
N GLU A 119 17.59 1.54 7.73
CA GLU A 119 18.19 0.33 8.30
C GLU A 119 17.24 -0.88 8.19
N GLU A 120 17.81 -2.08 8.31
CA GLU A 120 17.00 -3.31 8.44
C GLU A 120 16.20 -3.26 9.74
N GLY A 121 14.92 -3.61 9.66
CA GLY A 121 13.97 -3.49 10.77
C GLY A 121 13.09 -2.25 10.69
N ASP A 122 13.43 -1.26 9.86
CA ASP A 122 12.63 -0.04 9.70
C ASP A 122 11.22 -0.35 9.20
N GLU A 123 10.27 0.46 9.66
CA GLU A 123 8.87 0.34 9.27
C GLU A 123 8.66 0.79 7.83
N VAL A 124 7.88 0.00 7.12
CA VAL A 124 7.40 0.30 5.76
C VAL A 124 5.88 0.38 5.79
N VAL A 125 5.33 1.50 5.35
CA VAL A 125 3.87 1.68 5.24
C VAL A 125 3.44 1.42 3.80
N ILE A 126 2.60 0.41 3.60
CA ILE A 126 2.11 -0.02 2.29
C ILE A 126 0.96 0.86 1.83
N PHE A 127 -0.03 1.08 2.71
CA PHE A 127 -1.06 2.10 2.58
C PHE A 127 -1.47 2.63 3.97
N SER A 128 -2.01 3.84 4.01
CA SER A 128 -2.40 4.55 5.24
C SER A 128 -3.45 5.62 4.97
N ALA A 129 -3.64 6.53 5.91
CA ALA A 129 -4.44 7.75 5.75
C ALA A 129 -3.70 8.89 5.03
N VAL A 130 -2.40 8.73 4.74
CA VAL A 130 -1.60 9.80 4.12
C VAL A 130 -2.01 9.98 2.66
N PRO A 131 -2.35 11.20 2.21
CA PRO A 131 -2.66 11.47 0.80
C PRO A 131 -1.54 10.99 -0.14
N GLY A 132 -1.91 10.32 -1.22
CA GLY A 132 -0.98 9.67 -2.14
C GLY A 132 -0.57 8.24 -1.72
N ASN A 133 -0.97 7.81 -0.51
CA ASN A 133 -0.71 6.45 0.00
C ASN A 133 -1.98 5.80 0.59
N THR A 134 -3.15 6.21 0.15
CA THR A 134 -4.43 5.66 0.63
C THR A 134 -4.85 4.41 -0.15
N PRO A 135 -5.75 3.56 0.39
CA PRO A 135 -6.39 2.49 -0.38
C PRO A 135 -7.10 2.99 -1.65
N GLU A 136 -7.60 4.22 -1.64
CA GLU A 136 -8.23 4.86 -2.82
C GLU A 136 -7.20 5.22 -3.89
N ASP A 137 -6.02 5.74 -3.47
CA ASP A 137 -4.91 6.00 -4.39
C ASP A 137 -4.42 4.70 -5.02
N MET A 138 -4.29 3.64 -4.22
CA MET A 138 -3.90 2.32 -4.70
C MET A 138 -4.95 1.74 -5.66
N ALA A 139 -6.23 1.88 -5.35
CA ALA A 139 -7.31 1.43 -6.22
C ALA A 139 -7.29 2.14 -7.59
N ARG A 140 -7.00 3.45 -7.62
CA ARG A 140 -6.83 4.18 -8.89
C ARG A 140 -5.66 3.64 -9.73
N VAL A 141 -4.54 3.29 -9.11
CA VAL A 141 -3.39 2.68 -9.79
C VAL A 141 -3.74 1.30 -10.38
N LEU A 142 -4.61 0.56 -9.68
CA LEU A 142 -5.04 -0.79 -10.07
C LEU A 142 -6.25 -0.81 -11.00
N ASP A 143 -6.86 0.34 -11.27
CA ASP A 143 -8.14 0.46 -12.02
C ASP A 143 -9.26 -0.37 -11.36
N THR A 144 -9.39 -0.22 -10.04
CA THR A 144 -10.38 -0.92 -9.22
C THR A 144 -10.99 0.00 -8.14
N ILE A 145 -11.61 -0.58 -7.14
CA ILE A 145 -12.29 0.11 -6.04
C ILE A 145 -11.60 -0.16 -4.70
N PRO A 146 -11.66 0.78 -3.74
CA PRO A 146 -11.01 0.63 -2.43
C PRO A 146 -11.45 -0.62 -1.65
N TYR A 147 -12.68 -1.09 -1.86
CA TYR A 147 -13.18 -2.34 -1.27
C TYR A 147 -12.30 -3.54 -1.63
N GLU A 148 -11.92 -3.67 -2.92
CA GLU A 148 -11.10 -4.77 -3.38
C GLU A 148 -9.70 -4.70 -2.76
N VAL A 149 -9.08 -3.52 -2.74
CA VAL A 149 -7.78 -3.31 -2.10
C VAL A 149 -7.82 -3.73 -0.62
N MET A 150 -8.85 -3.35 0.11
CA MET A 150 -8.94 -3.67 1.54
C MET A 150 -9.26 -5.14 1.80
N THR A 151 -10.10 -5.75 0.98
CA THR A 151 -10.49 -7.16 1.13
C THR A 151 -9.44 -8.13 0.60
N SER A 152 -8.54 -7.69 -0.27
CA SER A 152 -7.42 -8.48 -0.76
C SER A 152 -6.38 -8.77 0.32
N VAL A 153 -6.29 -7.94 1.38
CA VAL A 153 -5.37 -8.20 2.50
C VAL A 153 -5.70 -9.53 3.14
N SER A 154 -4.81 -10.50 2.97
CA SER A 154 -5.06 -11.90 3.29
C SER A 154 -5.12 -12.17 4.80
N GLY A 155 -5.64 -13.34 5.18
CA GLY A 155 -5.64 -13.81 6.57
C GLY A 155 -4.25 -14.06 7.17
N ARG A 156 -3.21 -14.11 6.35
CA ARG A 156 -1.80 -14.22 6.77
C ARG A 156 -1.32 -12.95 7.48
N VAL A 157 -1.87 -11.80 7.11
CA VAL A 157 -1.51 -10.51 7.70
C VAL A 157 -2.15 -10.37 9.07
N LYS A 158 -1.34 -10.18 10.10
CA LYS A 158 -1.80 -9.99 11.47
C LYS A 158 -2.56 -8.67 11.60
N ARG A 159 -3.77 -8.72 12.14
CA ARG A 159 -4.57 -7.53 12.45
C ARG A 159 -4.37 -7.15 13.91
N ILE A 160 -4.01 -5.91 14.13
CA ILE A 160 -3.82 -5.33 15.46
C ILE A 160 -4.86 -4.23 15.61
N TYR A 161 -5.69 -4.34 16.62
CA TYR A 161 -6.72 -3.34 16.95
C TYR A 161 -6.20 -2.49 18.10
N SER A 162 -6.13 -1.17 17.88
CA SER A 162 -5.83 -0.17 18.92
C SER A 162 -7.05 0.69 19.17
N LYS A 163 -7.24 1.10 20.44
CA LYS A 163 -8.14 2.19 20.79
C LYS A 163 -7.28 3.45 20.91
N GLU A 164 -7.60 4.47 20.14
CA GLU A 164 -7.08 5.81 20.37
C GLU A 164 -7.91 6.52 21.44
#